data_91476b3343fd451ec2feed5d087daff4
#
_entry.id   91476b3343fd451ec2feed5d087daff4
#
_cell.length_a   1.000
_cell.length_b   1.000
_cell.length_c   1.000
_cell.angle_alpha   90.00
_cell.angle_beta   90.00
_cell.angle_gamma   90.00
#
_symmetry.space_group_name_H-M   'P 1'
#
loop_
_entity.id
_entity.type
_entity.pdbx_description
1 polymer ?
#
loop_
_entity_poly.entity_id
_entity_poly.type
_entity_poly.pdbx_seq_one_letter_code
_entity_poly.pdbx_strand_id
1 'polypeptide(L)'
;MVTDAELDHTFGIVLLREARHLQLYVTAAVRAILERDSRILPVTQAFAEVEVIEMSLDNRVCLRYRDGTSSGISVQPFAVPAGPPRFVRETGVGHTVGLILSDEATGGTCAFVPGCGDLDPALLERLGATDLLLFDSTFWTDDELVTLGISDRSARDMDHLPVSGAGGSLNRLSSLSRPQKVYTHINNTNPMLLEVSLERATVTRAGFEVGADGMSFTV
;
A
#
# COMPACT_ATOMS: atom_id res chain seq x y z
N MET A 1 -8.45 4.36 -5.68
CA MET A 1 -8.46 3.13 -4.85
C MET A 1 -7.79 3.45 -3.53
N VAL A 2 -8.23 2.82 -2.44
CA VAL A 2 -7.69 3.05 -1.09
C VAL A 2 -7.37 1.69 -0.48
N THR A 3 -6.16 1.51 0.01
CA THR A 3 -5.64 0.26 0.57
C THR A 3 -6.03 0.06 2.03
N ASP A 4 -6.18 1.16 2.76
CA ASP A 4 -6.49 1.20 4.19
C ASP A 4 -7.09 2.56 4.55
N ALA A 5 -7.40 2.80 5.82
CA ALA A 5 -7.99 4.04 6.27
C ALA A 5 -7.06 4.89 7.16
N GLU A 6 -5.74 4.68 7.05
CA GLU A 6 -4.78 5.57 7.73
C GLU A 6 -4.93 7.01 7.22
N LEU A 7 -4.71 7.97 8.10
CA LEU A 7 -5.00 9.37 7.80
C LEU A 7 -4.11 9.94 6.70
N ASP A 8 -2.85 9.54 6.65
CA ASP A 8 -1.90 9.92 5.60
C ASP A 8 -2.27 9.34 4.22
N HIS A 9 -2.99 8.21 4.16
CA HIS A 9 -3.51 7.63 2.92
C HIS A 9 -4.88 8.20 2.49
N THR A 10 -5.65 8.76 3.42
CA THR A 10 -7.06 9.08 3.16
C THR A 10 -7.41 10.55 3.33
N PHE A 11 -6.67 11.31 4.14
CA PHE A 11 -6.99 12.72 4.39
C PHE A 11 -6.92 13.58 3.12
N GLY A 12 -6.08 13.21 2.16
CA GLY A 12 -6.01 13.84 0.84
C GLY A 12 -7.30 13.74 0.01
N ILE A 13 -8.21 12.80 0.31
CA ILE A 13 -9.50 12.67 -0.37
C ILE A 13 -10.33 13.94 -0.21
N VAL A 14 -10.28 14.58 0.96
CA VAL A 14 -11.01 15.83 1.23
C VAL A 14 -10.52 16.98 0.33
N LEU A 15 -9.27 16.94 -0.10
CA LEU A 15 -8.71 17.95 -1.02
C LEU A 15 -9.26 17.81 -2.43
N LEU A 16 -9.85 16.65 -2.77
CA LEU A 16 -10.51 16.40 -4.05
C LEU A 16 -11.95 16.93 -4.11
N ARG A 17 -12.41 17.69 -3.12
CA ARG A 17 -13.76 18.25 -3.01
C ARG A 17 -14.20 19.12 -4.19
N GLU A 18 -13.24 19.65 -4.95
CA GLU A 18 -13.53 20.43 -6.17
C GLU A 18 -13.83 19.53 -7.39
N ALA A 19 -13.63 18.22 -7.28
CA ALA A 19 -14.01 17.29 -8.33
C ALA A 19 -15.55 17.19 -8.38
N ARG A 20 -16.11 17.16 -9.61
CA ARG A 20 -17.56 16.99 -9.78
C ARG A 20 -18.01 15.56 -9.45
N HIS A 21 -17.16 14.59 -9.74
CA HIS A 21 -17.44 13.18 -9.54
C HIS A 21 -16.14 12.44 -9.20
N LEU A 22 -16.21 11.58 -8.20
CA LEU A 22 -15.12 10.71 -7.75
C LEU A 22 -15.62 9.26 -7.69
N GLN A 23 -14.85 8.35 -8.25
CA GLN A 23 -15.03 6.90 -8.01
C GLN A 23 -14.05 6.45 -6.96
N LEU A 24 -14.54 5.90 -5.86
CA LEU A 24 -13.75 5.44 -4.73
C LEU A 24 -13.87 3.93 -4.56
N TYR A 25 -12.84 3.21 -4.96
CA TYR A 25 -12.73 1.75 -4.80
C TYR A 25 -12.14 1.43 -3.43
N VAL A 26 -12.89 0.73 -2.59
CA VAL A 26 -12.53 0.42 -1.19
C VAL A 26 -13.07 -0.94 -0.78
N THR A 27 -12.49 -1.55 0.26
CA THR A 27 -13.13 -2.69 0.94
C THR A 27 -14.29 -2.24 1.83
N ALA A 28 -15.16 -3.15 2.21
CA ALA A 28 -16.26 -2.87 3.15
C ALA A 28 -15.73 -2.33 4.50
N ALA A 29 -14.61 -2.88 4.98
CA ALA A 29 -13.97 -2.45 6.23
C ALA A 29 -13.45 -1.02 6.14
N VAL A 30 -12.69 -0.69 5.09
CA VAL A 30 -12.18 0.67 4.85
C VAL A 30 -13.33 1.65 4.65
N ARG A 31 -14.36 1.29 3.87
CA ARG A 31 -15.57 2.10 3.70
C ARG A 31 -16.21 2.47 5.03
N ALA A 32 -16.40 1.48 5.90
CA ALA A 32 -17.03 1.67 7.21
C ALA A 32 -16.25 2.69 8.06
N ILE A 33 -14.92 2.63 8.06
CA ILE A 33 -14.05 3.57 8.77
C ILE A 33 -14.19 4.98 8.18
N LEU A 34 -14.14 5.11 6.84
CA LEU A 34 -14.28 6.40 6.18
C LEU A 34 -15.66 7.04 6.40
N GLU A 35 -16.71 6.23 6.57
CA GLU A 35 -18.07 6.70 6.84
C GLU A 35 -18.31 7.06 8.31
N ARG A 36 -17.83 6.23 9.26
CA ARG A 36 -18.23 6.31 10.66
C ARG A 36 -17.17 6.91 11.57
N ASP A 37 -15.92 6.49 11.41
CA ASP A 37 -14.86 6.82 12.36
C ASP A 37 -14.12 8.10 11.96
N SER A 38 -13.51 8.16 10.79
CA SER A 38 -12.82 9.35 10.30
C SER A 38 -13.74 10.42 9.69
N ARG A 39 -14.95 10.02 9.27
CA ARG A 39 -15.95 10.90 8.63
C ARG A 39 -15.47 11.56 7.31
N ILE A 40 -14.38 11.08 6.75
CA ILE A 40 -13.80 11.61 5.50
C ILE A 40 -14.80 11.48 4.34
N LEU A 41 -15.49 10.35 4.23
CA LEU A 41 -16.43 10.12 3.14
C LEU A 41 -17.64 11.05 3.19
N PRO A 42 -18.39 11.21 4.31
CA PRO A 42 -19.47 12.18 4.41
C PRO A 42 -19.03 13.62 4.18
N VAL A 43 -17.84 14.01 4.64
CA VAL A 43 -17.30 15.35 4.40
C VAL A 43 -17.05 15.56 2.91
N THR A 44 -16.43 14.62 2.21
CA THR A 44 -16.18 14.74 0.77
C THR A 44 -17.49 14.76 -0.03
N GLN A 45 -18.46 13.91 0.35
CA GLN A 45 -19.78 13.84 -0.28
C GLN A 45 -20.62 15.12 -0.13
N ALA A 46 -20.30 15.98 0.84
CA ALA A 46 -20.95 17.28 0.96
C ALA A 46 -20.56 18.27 -0.18
N PHE A 47 -19.48 17.99 -0.89
CA PHE A 47 -18.94 18.87 -1.92
C PHE A 47 -18.88 18.22 -3.31
N ALA A 48 -18.69 16.91 -3.37
CA ALA A 48 -18.51 16.14 -4.61
C ALA A 48 -19.46 14.95 -4.66
N GLU A 49 -19.88 14.55 -5.84
CA GLU A 49 -20.55 13.26 -6.06
C GLU A 49 -19.51 12.15 -5.92
N VAL A 50 -19.64 11.30 -4.88
CA VAL A 50 -18.73 10.20 -4.63
C VAL A 50 -19.45 8.88 -4.83
N GLU A 51 -19.11 8.17 -5.90
CA GLU A 51 -19.51 6.79 -6.15
C GLU A 51 -18.56 5.84 -5.42
N VAL A 52 -19.07 5.12 -4.42
CA VAL A 52 -18.28 4.14 -3.66
C VAL A 52 -18.47 2.76 -4.28
N ILE A 53 -17.38 2.19 -4.76
CA ILE A 53 -17.34 0.86 -5.36
C ILE A 53 -16.64 -0.08 -4.39
N GLU A 54 -17.42 -1.04 -3.84
CA GLU A 54 -16.89 -1.98 -2.86
C GLU A 54 -16.11 -3.11 -3.53
N MET A 55 -14.91 -3.34 -3.04
CA MET A 55 -14.04 -4.44 -3.46
C MET A 55 -14.08 -5.56 -2.41
N SER A 56 -14.35 -6.77 -2.85
CA SER A 56 -14.21 -7.97 -2.00
C SER A 56 -12.82 -8.58 -2.17
N LEU A 57 -12.23 -9.06 -1.06
CA LEU A 57 -10.94 -9.73 -1.08
C LEU A 57 -10.91 -10.87 -2.10
N ASP A 58 -9.79 -10.99 -2.77
CA ASP A 58 -9.49 -12.00 -3.80
C ASP A 58 -10.40 -11.97 -5.03
N ASN A 59 -11.35 -11.05 -5.11
CA ASN A 59 -12.18 -10.86 -6.29
C ASN A 59 -11.62 -9.75 -7.18
N ARG A 60 -11.54 -10.05 -8.48
CA ARG A 60 -11.09 -9.09 -9.49
C ARG A 60 -12.21 -8.11 -9.85
N VAL A 61 -11.90 -6.82 -9.86
CA VAL A 61 -12.79 -5.72 -10.26
C VAL A 61 -12.18 -4.99 -11.43
N CYS A 62 -12.91 -4.87 -12.55
CA CYS A 62 -12.49 -4.05 -13.68
C CYS A 62 -12.71 -2.56 -13.35
N LEU A 63 -11.66 -1.76 -13.51
CA LEU A 63 -11.78 -0.30 -13.36
C LEU A 63 -12.51 0.27 -14.59
N ARG A 64 -13.43 1.18 -14.34
CA ARG A 64 -14.27 1.77 -15.40
C ARG A 64 -14.14 3.28 -15.43
N TYR A 65 -14.24 3.81 -16.62
CA TYR A 65 -14.47 5.24 -16.80
C TYR A 65 -15.88 5.62 -16.36
N ARG A 66 -16.14 6.91 -16.19
CA ARG A 66 -17.44 7.42 -15.75
C ARG A 66 -18.59 7.03 -16.67
N ASP A 67 -18.35 6.87 -17.96
CA ASP A 67 -19.34 6.41 -18.95
C ASP A 67 -19.61 4.90 -18.90
N GLY A 68 -18.97 4.17 -17.98
CA GLY A 68 -19.09 2.73 -17.79
C GLY A 68 -18.20 1.91 -18.70
N THR A 69 -17.42 2.50 -19.62
CA THR A 69 -16.48 1.76 -20.47
C THR A 69 -15.31 1.21 -19.63
N SER A 70 -14.76 0.06 -20.03
CA SER A 70 -13.58 -0.52 -19.37
C SER A 70 -12.36 0.38 -19.57
N SER A 71 -11.56 0.52 -18.52
CA SER A 71 -10.24 1.15 -18.63
C SER A 71 -9.17 0.21 -19.20
N GLY A 72 -9.46 -1.08 -19.32
CA GLY A 72 -8.47 -2.12 -19.62
C GLY A 72 -7.63 -2.55 -18.42
N ILE A 73 -7.86 -1.95 -17.25
CA ILE A 73 -7.17 -2.31 -16.02
C ILE A 73 -8.13 -2.98 -15.04
N SER A 74 -7.73 -4.07 -14.45
CA SER A 74 -8.43 -4.70 -13.34
C SER A 74 -7.60 -4.63 -12.06
N VAL A 75 -8.27 -4.66 -10.92
CA VAL A 75 -7.67 -4.67 -9.59
C VAL A 75 -8.22 -5.82 -8.77
N GLN A 76 -7.34 -6.49 -8.02
CA GLN A 76 -7.70 -7.55 -7.10
C GLN A 76 -7.11 -7.22 -5.72
N PRO A 77 -7.93 -6.84 -4.73
CA PRO A 77 -7.47 -6.65 -3.37
C PRO A 77 -7.20 -7.99 -2.70
N PHE A 78 -6.18 -8.04 -1.87
CA PHE A 78 -5.87 -9.22 -1.04
C PHE A 78 -5.49 -8.80 0.38
N ALA A 79 -5.75 -9.65 1.35
CA ALA A 79 -5.40 -9.39 2.74
C ALA A 79 -3.88 -9.36 2.93
N VAL A 80 -3.41 -8.43 3.75
CA VAL A 80 -2.05 -8.37 4.25
C VAL A 80 -2.06 -8.42 5.77
N PRO A 81 -0.98 -8.89 6.43
CA PRO A 81 -0.85 -8.88 7.87
C PRO A 81 -0.67 -7.46 8.41
N ALA A 82 -1.76 -6.74 8.56
CA ALA A 82 -1.83 -5.43 9.19
C ALA A 82 -3.25 -5.20 9.73
N GLY A 83 -3.36 -4.47 10.83
CA GLY A 83 -4.62 -4.13 11.49
C GLY A 83 -5.29 -2.87 10.94
N PRO A 84 -6.38 -2.44 11.58
CA PRO A 84 -7.00 -1.15 11.29
C PRO A 84 -6.17 0.00 11.87
N PRO A 85 -6.43 1.26 11.42
CA PRO A 85 -5.86 2.43 12.05
C PRO A 85 -6.07 2.45 13.56
N ARG A 86 -5.09 2.93 14.31
CA ARG A 86 -5.11 2.91 15.80
C ARG A 86 -6.30 3.60 16.46
N PHE A 87 -7.00 4.48 15.76
CA PHE A 87 -8.22 5.13 16.25
C PHE A 87 -9.46 4.27 16.08
N VAL A 88 -9.37 3.13 15.39
CA VAL A 88 -10.44 2.17 15.16
C VAL A 88 -10.33 1.03 16.17
N ARG A 89 -11.46 0.62 16.76
CA ARG A 89 -11.50 -0.46 17.77
C ARG A 89 -11.93 -1.81 17.18
N GLU A 90 -12.61 -1.78 16.04
CA GLU A 90 -13.05 -3.00 15.37
C GLU A 90 -11.84 -3.69 14.74
N THR A 91 -11.74 -4.99 14.96
CA THR A 91 -10.72 -5.86 14.33
C THR A 91 -11.39 -6.73 13.27
N GLY A 92 -10.64 -7.05 12.21
CA GLY A 92 -11.18 -7.90 11.14
C GLY A 92 -10.24 -7.94 9.95
N VAL A 93 -10.72 -8.60 8.89
CA VAL A 93 -9.97 -8.72 7.64
C VAL A 93 -10.38 -7.61 6.67
N GLY A 94 -9.43 -7.11 5.88
CA GLY A 94 -9.71 -6.11 4.84
C GLY A 94 -9.63 -4.65 5.30
N HIS A 95 -9.13 -4.40 6.53
CA HIS A 95 -8.81 -3.06 7.00
C HIS A 95 -7.58 -2.48 6.29
N THR A 96 -6.62 -3.36 5.98
CA THR A 96 -5.44 -3.06 5.16
C THR A 96 -5.32 -4.14 4.10
N VAL A 97 -5.10 -3.73 2.85
CA VAL A 97 -5.01 -4.64 1.71
C VAL A 97 -3.85 -4.29 0.80
N GLY A 98 -3.25 -5.32 0.20
CA GLY A 98 -2.47 -5.15 -1.01
C GLY A 98 -3.39 -5.20 -2.24
N LEU A 99 -2.93 -4.64 -3.34
CA LEU A 99 -3.64 -4.62 -4.62
C LEU A 99 -2.78 -5.27 -5.70
N ILE A 100 -3.35 -6.20 -6.48
CA ILE A 100 -2.77 -6.60 -7.76
C ILE A 100 -3.51 -5.87 -8.86
N LEU A 101 -2.81 -5.02 -9.60
CA LEU A 101 -3.29 -4.39 -10.81
C LEU A 101 -2.87 -5.26 -12.00
N SER A 102 -3.76 -5.43 -12.97
CA SER A 102 -3.49 -6.21 -14.18
C SER A 102 -3.96 -5.42 -15.39
N ASP A 103 -3.10 -5.34 -16.39
CA ASP A 103 -3.47 -4.87 -17.74
C ASP A 103 -4.15 -6.03 -18.49
N GLU A 104 -5.38 -5.83 -18.92
CA GLU A 104 -6.15 -6.86 -19.61
C GLU A 104 -5.65 -7.12 -21.05
N ALA A 105 -4.90 -6.19 -21.64
CA ALA A 105 -4.38 -6.32 -22.99
C ALA A 105 -3.04 -7.07 -23.05
N THR A 106 -2.12 -6.77 -22.11
CA THR A 106 -0.77 -7.36 -22.07
C THR A 106 -0.67 -8.53 -21.10
N GLY A 107 -1.55 -8.58 -20.10
CA GLY A 107 -1.44 -9.51 -18.96
C GLY A 107 -0.37 -9.09 -17.94
N GLY A 108 0.26 -7.93 -18.10
CA GLY A 108 1.24 -7.40 -17.17
C GLY A 108 0.62 -7.11 -15.80
N THR A 109 1.37 -7.33 -14.74
CA THR A 109 0.86 -7.29 -13.35
C THR A 109 1.76 -6.47 -12.42
N CYS A 110 1.12 -5.65 -11.58
CA CYS A 110 1.79 -4.88 -10.54
C CYS A 110 1.15 -5.16 -9.17
N ALA A 111 1.92 -5.61 -8.19
CA ALA A 111 1.49 -5.65 -6.80
C ALA A 111 1.86 -4.34 -6.10
N PHE A 112 0.89 -3.71 -5.44
CA PHE A 112 1.06 -2.53 -4.60
C PHE A 112 0.70 -2.85 -3.16
N VAL A 113 1.67 -2.78 -2.26
CA VAL A 113 1.56 -3.17 -0.84
C VAL A 113 2.19 -2.07 0.03
N PRO A 114 1.48 -0.97 0.32
CA PRO A 114 2.03 0.18 1.04
C PRO A 114 2.10 -0.02 2.56
N GLY A 115 1.49 -1.07 3.11
CA GLY A 115 1.55 -1.41 4.52
C GLY A 115 1.50 -2.93 4.71
N CYS A 116 2.47 -3.50 5.43
CA CYS A 116 2.56 -4.94 5.66
C CYS A 116 3.43 -5.26 6.88
N GLY A 117 2.85 -5.88 7.90
CA GLY A 117 3.56 -6.23 9.14
C GLY A 117 4.34 -7.54 9.09
N ASP A 118 4.02 -8.44 8.17
CA ASP A 118 4.72 -9.71 7.98
C ASP A 118 4.55 -10.27 6.56
N LEU A 119 5.38 -11.24 6.19
CA LEU A 119 5.38 -11.92 4.89
C LEU A 119 5.28 -13.43 5.12
N ASP A 120 4.10 -14.01 5.09
CA ASP A 120 3.95 -15.46 5.13
C ASP A 120 4.29 -16.12 3.76
N PRO A 121 4.45 -17.43 3.70
CA PRO A 121 4.77 -18.14 2.45
C PRO A 121 3.74 -17.93 1.34
N ALA A 122 2.44 -17.84 1.67
CA ALA A 122 1.39 -17.66 0.69
C ALA A 122 1.42 -16.24 0.08
N LEU A 123 1.71 -15.23 0.91
CA LEU A 123 1.91 -13.86 0.45
C LEU A 123 3.17 -13.75 -0.42
N LEU A 124 4.28 -14.37 -0.03
CA LEU A 124 5.50 -14.40 -0.84
C LEU A 124 5.27 -15.06 -2.21
N GLU A 125 4.53 -16.18 -2.27
CA GLU A 125 4.15 -16.82 -3.53
C GLU A 125 3.31 -15.88 -4.41
N ARG A 126 2.30 -15.22 -3.82
CA ARG A 126 1.44 -14.25 -4.52
C ARG A 126 2.25 -13.09 -5.11
N LEU A 127 3.12 -12.47 -4.30
CA LEU A 127 3.96 -11.35 -4.75
C LEU A 127 4.97 -11.79 -5.80
N GLY A 128 5.55 -12.99 -5.64
CA GLY A 128 6.51 -13.57 -6.58
C GLY A 128 5.92 -13.89 -7.96
N ALA A 129 4.59 -13.95 -8.08
CA ALA A 129 3.90 -14.20 -9.34
C ALA A 129 3.69 -12.93 -10.19
N THR A 130 3.96 -11.74 -9.66
CA THR A 130 3.77 -10.45 -10.36
C THR A 130 5.02 -10.00 -11.13
N ASP A 131 4.87 -9.03 -12.02
CA ASP A 131 5.98 -8.48 -12.83
C ASP A 131 6.65 -7.30 -12.14
N LEU A 132 5.88 -6.50 -11.40
CA LEU A 132 6.35 -5.38 -10.60
C LEU A 132 5.81 -5.51 -9.17
N LEU A 133 6.66 -5.24 -8.19
CA LEU A 133 6.29 -5.18 -6.78
C LEU A 133 6.67 -3.82 -6.19
N LEU A 134 5.66 -3.04 -5.84
CA LEU A 134 5.80 -1.81 -5.04
C LEU A 134 5.50 -2.17 -3.59
N PHE A 135 6.52 -2.22 -2.74
CA PHE A 135 6.40 -2.76 -1.38
C PHE A 135 6.72 -1.72 -0.31
N ASP A 136 6.04 -1.85 0.82
CA ASP A 136 6.24 -1.08 2.04
C ASP A 136 7.68 -1.10 2.53
N SER A 137 8.19 0.06 2.86
CA SER A 137 9.51 0.22 3.43
C SER A 137 9.56 1.40 4.42
N THR A 138 8.51 1.55 5.20
CA THR A 138 8.32 2.67 6.12
C THR A 138 9.55 2.87 7.01
N PHE A 139 10.08 1.82 7.61
CA PHE A 139 11.21 1.90 8.52
C PHE A 139 12.38 1.00 8.09
N TRP A 140 13.61 1.49 8.30
CA TRP A 140 14.82 0.71 8.06
C TRP A 140 15.02 -0.38 9.12
N THR A 141 14.94 0.00 10.41
CA THR A 141 15.01 -0.94 11.55
C THR A 141 13.71 -0.96 12.34
N ASP A 142 13.50 -2.01 13.13
CA ASP A 142 12.31 -2.13 13.97
C ASP A 142 12.21 -1.04 15.03
N ASP A 143 13.35 -0.65 15.59
CA ASP A 143 13.48 0.33 16.67
C ASP A 143 13.82 1.76 16.18
N GLU A 144 13.66 2.05 14.89
CA GLU A 144 14.08 3.32 14.28
C GLU A 144 13.55 4.55 15.03
N LEU A 145 12.23 4.61 15.24
CA LEU A 145 11.63 5.76 15.94
C LEU A 145 11.96 5.79 17.42
N VAL A 146 12.13 4.64 18.06
CA VAL A 146 12.52 4.52 19.47
C VAL A 146 13.93 5.05 19.66
N THR A 147 14.87 4.62 18.80
CA THR A 147 16.27 5.07 18.82
C THR A 147 16.39 6.58 18.58
N LEU A 148 15.54 7.13 17.73
CA LEU A 148 15.49 8.58 17.46
C LEU A 148 14.75 9.39 18.54
N GLY A 149 14.13 8.73 19.51
CA GLY A 149 13.35 9.39 20.57
C GLY A 149 12.06 10.05 20.08
N ILE A 150 11.51 9.59 18.96
CA ILE A 150 10.30 10.14 18.32
C ILE A 150 9.04 9.41 18.81
N SER A 151 9.12 8.10 19.02
CA SER A 151 8.03 7.26 19.47
C SER A 151 8.54 6.17 20.41
N ASP A 152 7.66 5.63 21.23
CA ASP A 152 7.90 4.43 22.07
C ASP A 152 7.47 3.12 21.35
N ARG A 153 6.95 3.23 20.09
CA ARG A 153 6.48 2.11 19.29
C ARG A 153 7.53 1.69 18.27
N SER A 154 7.69 0.37 18.11
CA SER A 154 8.49 -0.21 17.05
C SER A 154 7.77 -0.17 15.71
N ALA A 155 8.47 -0.48 14.61
CA ALA A 155 7.88 -0.64 13.29
C ALA A 155 6.77 -1.72 13.30
N ARG A 156 7.02 -2.83 13.95
CA ARG A 156 6.06 -3.95 14.08
C ARG A 156 4.84 -3.60 14.92
N ASP A 157 4.99 -2.75 15.95
CA ASP A 157 3.86 -2.22 16.73
C ASP A 157 2.94 -1.31 15.89
N MET A 158 3.41 -0.90 14.71
CA MET A 158 2.70 -0.07 13.74
C MET A 158 2.34 -0.85 12.46
N ASP A 159 2.39 -2.18 12.53
CA ASP A 159 2.10 -3.09 11.41
C ASP A 159 2.98 -2.89 10.16
N HIS A 160 4.24 -2.45 10.36
CA HIS A 160 5.23 -2.35 9.31
C HIS A 160 6.38 -3.33 9.51
N LEU A 161 6.69 -4.11 8.47
CA LEU A 161 7.85 -4.98 8.45
C LEU A 161 9.10 -4.13 8.17
N PRO A 162 10.10 -4.09 9.08
CA PRO A 162 11.31 -3.33 8.83
C PRO A 162 12.06 -3.84 7.59
N VAL A 163 12.79 -2.96 6.91
CA VAL A 163 13.54 -3.32 5.71
C VAL A 163 14.73 -4.22 6.06
N SER A 164 15.49 -3.88 7.09
CA SER A 164 16.74 -4.54 7.45
C SER A 164 16.57 -5.74 8.40
N GLY A 165 17.66 -6.46 8.61
CA GLY A 165 17.72 -7.60 9.53
C GLY A 165 17.32 -8.93 8.88
N ALA A 166 17.58 -10.03 9.58
CA ALA A 166 17.35 -11.39 9.06
C ALA A 166 15.87 -11.67 8.78
N GLY A 167 14.96 -11.07 9.55
CA GLY A 167 13.52 -11.16 9.36
C GLY A 167 12.92 -9.95 8.60
N GLY A 168 13.74 -9.06 8.07
CA GLY A 168 13.30 -7.87 7.35
C GLY A 168 12.86 -8.17 5.92
N SER A 169 12.13 -7.20 5.34
CA SER A 169 11.55 -7.34 4.00
C SER A 169 12.61 -7.52 2.93
N LEU A 170 13.78 -6.87 3.05
CA LEU A 170 14.88 -6.98 2.09
C LEU A 170 15.37 -8.43 1.96
N ASN A 171 15.60 -9.11 3.09
CA ASN A 171 16.05 -10.49 3.09
C ASN A 171 14.97 -11.46 2.57
N ARG A 172 13.73 -11.26 2.97
CA ARG A 172 12.61 -12.14 2.61
C ARG A 172 12.20 -12.02 1.13
N LEU A 173 12.15 -10.80 0.61
CA LEU A 173 11.78 -10.55 -0.78
C LEU A 173 12.93 -10.77 -1.77
N SER A 174 14.19 -10.85 -1.33
CA SER A 174 15.33 -11.11 -2.22
C SER A 174 15.27 -12.48 -2.91
N SER A 175 14.52 -13.43 -2.35
CA SER A 175 14.27 -14.75 -2.97
C SER A 175 13.35 -14.70 -4.19
N LEU A 176 12.58 -13.63 -4.36
CA LEU A 176 11.67 -13.46 -5.49
C LEU A 176 12.46 -13.02 -6.73
N SER A 177 12.47 -13.87 -7.77
CA SER A 177 13.25 -13.64 -8.99
C SER A 177 12.48 -12.93 -10.09
N ARG A 178 11.14 -13.08 -10.15
CA ARG A 178 10.33 -12.55 -11.25
C ARG A 178 10.09 -11.05 -11.11
N PRO A 179 9.56 -10.51 -9.98
CA PRO A 179 9.18 -9.11 -9.93
C PRO A 179 10.39 -8.17 -9.94
N GLN A 180 10.29 -7.09 -10.71
CA GLN A 180 11.04 -5.86 -10.42
C GLN A 180 10.57 -5.35 -9.07
N LYS A 181 11.50 -5.10 -8.15
CA LYS A 181 11.18 -4.76 -6.75
C LYS A 181 11.51 -3.30 -6.46
N VAL A 182 10.51 -2.56 -6.00
CA VAL A 182 10.63 -1.14 -5.68
C VAL A 182 10.10 -0.91 -4.27
N TYR A 183 10.91 -0.34 -3.42
CA TYR A 183 10.47 0.13 -2.13
C TYR A 183 9.73 1.46 -2.24
N THR A 184 8.56 1.52 -1.64
CA THR A 184 7.69 2.71 -1.57
C THR A 184 7.21 2.91 -0.13
N HIS A 185 6.38 3.93 0.13
CA HIS A 185 5.87 4.22 1.47
C HIS A 185 7.00 4.34 2.49
N ILE A 186 7.88 5.32 2.31
CA ILE A 186 9.12 5.47 3.06
C ILE A 186 8.95 6.62 4.06
N ASN A 187 9.11 6.34 5.36
CA ASN A 187 9.08 7.39 6.36
C ASN A 187 10.29 8.33 6.22
N ASN A 188 10.09 9.60 6.54
CA ASN A 188 11.14 10.62 6.44
C ASN A 188 12.34 10.39 7.39
N THR A 189 12.21 9.49 8.36
CA THR A 189 13.31 9.06 9.24
C THR A 189 14.17 7.96 8.64
N ASN A 190 13.66 7.27 7.60
CA ASN A 190 14.34 6.12 7.03
C ASN A 190 15.61 6.56 6.27
N PRO A 191 16.80 6.09 6.69
CA PRO A 191 18.07 6.53 6.12
C PRO A 191 18.25 6.16 4.64
N MET A 192 17.46 5.20 4.10
CA MET A 192 17.57 4.88 2.67
C MET A 192 17.05 5.98 1.73
N LEU A 193 16.37 7.03 2.25
CA LEU A 193 16.02 8.22 1.47
C LEU A 193 17.26 9.02 1.03
N LEU A 194 18.33 8.92 1.80
CA LEU A 194 19.59 9.61 1.47
C LEU A 194 20.33 8.83 0.39
N GLU A 195 20.57 9.46 -0.76
CA GLU A 195 21.17 8.83 -1.95
C GLU A 195 22.55 8.22 -1.67
N VAL A 196 23.31 8.82 -0.75
CA VAL A 196 24.68 8.40 -0.40
C VAL A 196 24.73 7.50 0.84
N SER A 197 23.59 7.06 1.37
CA SER A 197 23.57 6.21 2.57
C SER A 197 24.02 4.78 2.27
N LEU A 198 24.52 4.10 3.30
CA LEU A 198 24.86 2.68 3.22
C LEU A 198 23.61 1.82 3.07
N GLU A 199 22.51 2.26 3.63
CA GLU A 199 21.19 1.63 3.58
C GLU A 199 20.69 1.60 2.13
N ARG A 200 20.70 2.76 1.43
CA ARG A 200 20.34 2.82 0.01
C ARG A 200 21.26 1.96 -0.86
N ALA A 201 22.55 2.02 -0.63
CA ALA A 201 23.50 1.18 -1.34
C ALA A 201 23.27 -0.33 -1.10
N THR A 202 22.79 -0.69 0.09
CA THR A 202 22.45 -2.09 0.45
C THR A 202 21.20 -2.56 -0.30
N VAL A 203 20.16 -1.74 -0.35
CA VAL A 203 18.92 -1.97 -1.10
C VAL A 203 19.24 -2.18 -2.59
N THR A 204 19.99 -1.25 -3.19
CA THR A 204 20.35 -1.31 -4.60
C THR A 204 21.19 -2.54 -4.96
N ARG A 205 22.18 -2.90 -4.11
CA ARG A 205 22.98 -4.13 -4.31
C ARG A 205 22.15 -5.40 -4.23
N ALA A 206 21.08 -5.41 -3.47
CA ALA A 206 20.14 -6.52 -3.40
C ALA A 206 19.17 -6.60 -4.59
N GLY A 207 19.29 -5.69 -5.57
CA GLY A 207 18.46 -5.67 -6.78
C GLY A 207 17.10 -5.00 -6.58
N PHE A 208 16.97 -4.10 -5.59
CA PHE A 208 15.77 -3.30 -5.38
C PHE A 208 16.02 -1.84 -5.81
N GLU A 209 14.95 -1.19 -6.21
CA GLU A 209 14.93 0.25 -6.41
C GLU A 209 14.28 0.94 -5.22
N VAL A 210 14.62 2.21 -5.01
CA VAL A 210 13.95 3.07 -4.04
C VAL A 210 13.08 4.04 -4.82
N GLY A 211 11.77 3.97 -4.59
CA GLY A 211 10.77 4.77 -5.27
C GLY A 211 11.00 6.27 -5.10
N ALA A 212 10.77 7.00 -6.16
CA ALA A 212 10.80 8.45 -6.19
C ALA A 212 9.67 8.99 -7.07
N ASP A 213 9.23 10.20 -6.79
CA ASP A 213 8.19 10.86 -7.58
C ASP A 213 8.60 10.98 -9.05
N GLY A 214 7.68 10.64 -9.94
CA GLY A 214 7.90 10.70 -11.38
C GLY A 214 8.54 9.44 -11.99
N MET A 215 8.86 8.41 -11.21
CA MET A 215 9.29 7.11 -11.77
C MET A 215 8.16 6.47 -12.59
N SER A 216 8.52 5.84 -13.70
CA SER A 216 7.62 5.10 -14.57
C SER A 216 8.13 3.69 -14.77
N PHE A 217 7.21 2.72 -14.77
CA PHE A 217 7.51 1.30 -14.97
C PHE A 217 6.63 0.76 -16.09
N THR A 218 7.16 -0.20 -16.82
CA THR A 218 6.42 -0.95 -17.85
C THR A 218 6.33 -2.41 -17.44
N VAL A 219 5.13 -2.99 -17.44
CA VAL A 219 4.84 -4.39 -17.08
C VAL A 219 4.10 -5.09 -18.22
#